data_178e09fe3361f62af348ee5b64c90903
#
_entry.id   178e09fe3361f62af348ee5b64c90903
#
_cell.length_a   1.000
_cell.length_b   1.000
_cell.length_c   1.000
_cell.angle_alpha   90.00
_cell.angle_beta   90.00
_cell.angle_gamma   90.00
#
_symmetry.space_group_name_H-M   'P 1'
#
loop_
_entity.id
_entity.type
_entity.pdbx_description
1 polymer ?
#
loop_
_entity_poly.entity_id
_entity_poly.type
_entity_poly.pdbx_seq_one_letter_code
_entity_poly.pdbx_strand_id
1 'polypeptide(L)'
;MDKAKVKLLFRWTAIGIIGIGLGFMAYNAFVPQENEDLKKSPAQGQRKQALQVRTQVMQPRKLTDAMTISGSLLPNEEVNLSFETSGKITDIYFQEGQRAHKGQLLAKLNDATLQANLRRLQAQQQLTEDRLRRQRILLEKEAVSKEAFQEAEAALLSLRAEIEQVQAQIAQTELRAPFDGTIGLRKVSVGKYVSPSEAIAALTATDVLKIEFAVPERYAGNLHAGDTLSFIVEGDLEKRFATIYATDSRVNTDTRTYTVRALYNNANRSLMSGRYVQVTLTTQHFNNTLAVPSEAIISEMGIDKVFLYRNGTAQPVEIKKGLRTDKEVQIISGLEVGDTVITSGTMQLRMGMKVETVK
;
A
#
# COMPACT_ATOMS: atom_id res chain seq x y z
N MET A 1 -19.43 22.01 111.76
CA MET A 1 -19.32 21.43 110.38
C MET A 1 -20.40 22.06 109.51
N ASP A 2 -19.98 22.81 108.59
CA ASP A 2 -20.80 23.76 107.83
C ASP A 2 -21.80 23.13 106.88
N LYS A 3 -23.12 23.41 107.09
CA LYS A 3 -24.21 22.89 106.25
C LYS A 3 -24.08 23.26 104.77
N ALA A 4 -23.20 24.18 104.43
CA ALA A 4 -22.93 24.60 103.05
C ALA A 4 -22.08 23.57 102.25
N LYS A 5 -21.11 22.92 102.89
CA LYS A 5 -20.23 21.93 102.24
C LYS A 5 -20.95 20.60 101.94
N VAL A 6 -21.95 20.22 102.75
CA VAL A 6 -22.72 18.99 102.51
C VAL A 6 -23.66 19.16 101.32
N LYS A 7 -24.26 20.34 101.09
CA LYS A 7 -25.10 20.61 99.87
C LYS A 7 -24.30 20.65 98.58
N LEU A 8 -23.03 21.06 98.62
CA LEU A 8 -22.19 21.11 97.47
C LEU A 8 -21.76 19.68 97.05
N LEU A 9 -21.43 18.81 97.96
CA LEU A 9 -21.10 17.40 97.72
C LEU A 9 -22.27 16.65 97.03
N PHE A 10 -23.51 16.86 97.52
CA PHE A 10 -24.68 16.23 96.97
C PHE A 10 -25.04 16.67 95.57
N ARG A 11 -24.70 17.93 95.19
CA ARG A 11 -24.92 18.43 93.82
C ARG A 11 -23.92 17.84 92.85
N TRP A 12 -22.68 17.60 93.20
CA TRP A 12 -21.65 17.02 92.37
C TRP A 12 -21.85 15.50 92.18
N THR A 13 -22.38 14.79 93.21
CA THR A 13 -22.70 13.35 93.05
C THR A 13 -23.92 13.14 92.15
N ALA A 14 -24.92 14.03 92.18
CA ALA A 14 -26.08 13.95 91.30
C ALA A 14 -25.73 14.23 89.86
N ILE A 15 -24.82 15.18 89.60
CA ILE A 15 -24.31 15.48 88.20
C ILE A 15 -23.46 14.32 87.65
N GLY A 16 -22.67 13.65 88.50
CA GLY A 16 -21.90 12.47 88.13
C GLY A 16 -22.78 11.28 87.73
N ILE A 17 -23.86 11.03 88.47
CA ILE A 17 -24.79 9.92 88.14
C ILE A 17 -25.56 10.19 86.87
N ILE A 18 -25.96 11.45 86.57
CA ILE A 18 -26.64 11.83 85.34
C ILE A 18 -25.65 11.72 84.15
N GLY A 19 -24.37 12.10 84.31
CA GLY A 19 -23.34 11.94 83.32
C GLY A 19 -23.07 10.49 82.93
N ILE A 20 -23.02 9.59 83.96
CA ILE A 20 -22.83 8.14 83.74
C ILE A 20 -24.05 7.54 83.06
N GLY A 21 -25.28 7.97 83.43
CA GLY A 21 -26.53 7.51 82.76
C GLY A 21 -26.63 7.92 81.35
N LEU A 22 -26.28 9.16 81.04
CA LEU A 22 -26.23 9.63 79.61
C LEU A 22 -25.12 8.96 78.79
N GLY A 23 -23.95 8.71 79.37
CA GLY A 23 -22.87 7.97 78.73
C GLY A 23 -23.25 6.51 78.44
N PHE A 24 -23.96 5.86 79.36
CA PHE A 24 -24.45 4.49 79.17
C PHE A 24 -25.58 4.42 78.11
N MET A 25 -26.43 5.45 78.06
CA MET A 25 -27.49 5.54 77.02
C MET A 25 -26.91 5.83 75.64
N ALA A 26 -25.87 6.67 75.54
CA ALA A 26 -25.14 6.93 74.31
C ALA A 26 -24.33 5.70 73.82
N TYR A 27 -23.74 4.97 74.80
CA TYR A 27 -23.01 3.75 74.48
C TYR A 27 -23.93 2.66 73.89
N ASN A 28 -25.11 2.46 74.49
CA ASN A 28 -26.10 1.51 73.96
C ASN A 28 -26.75 1.96 72.61
N ALA A 29 -26.78 3.24 72.33
CA ALA A 29 -27.27 3.75 71.03
C ALA A 29 -26.24 3.60 69.91
N PHE A 30 -24.95 3.49 70.22
CA PHE A 30 -23.88 3.40 69.26
C PHE A 30 -23.27 1.99 69.08
N VAL A 31 -23.62 1.03 69.94
CA VAL A 31 -23.21 -0.38 69.77
C VAL A 31 -24.23 -1.04 68.87
N PRO A 32 -23.81 -1.49 67.64
CA PRO A 32 -24.73 -2.22 66.77
C PRO A 32 -25.20 -3.49 67.50
N GLN A 33 -26.48 -3.60 67.75
CA GLN A 33 -27.07 -4.87 68.20
C GLN A 33 -26.85 -5.90 67.12
N GLU A 34 -26.03 -6.87 67.42
CA GLU A 34 -25.86 -8.06 66.59
C GLU A 34 -27.19 -8.82 66.63
N ASN A 35 -27.98 -8.65 65.55
CA ASN A 35 -29.27 -9.34 65.42
C ASN A 35 -29.04 -10.85 65.34
N GLU A 36 -29.28 -11.56 66.37
CA GLU A 36 -29.28 -13.04 66.43
C GLU A 36 -30.35 -13.69 65.52
N ASP A 37 -31.17 -12.89 64.81
CA ASP A 37 -32.22 -13.41 63.91
C ASP A 37 -31.73 -13.84 62.51
N LEU A 38 -30.41 -13.78 62.26
CA LEU A 38 -29.84 -14.22 61.00
C LEU A 38 -29.43 -15.70 60.90
N LYS A 39 -29.77 -16.50 61.90
CA LYS A 39 -29.40 -17.95 61.92
C LYS A 39 -30.49 -18.92 61.43
N LYS A 40 -31.54 -18.49 60.76
CA LYS A 40 -32.52 -19.40 60.17
C LYS A 40 -33.02 -18.89 58.80
N SER A 41 -32.12 -18.58 57.89
CA SER A 41 -32.47 -18.67 56.43
C SER A 41 -32.11 -20.06 55.98
N PRO A 42 -33.07 -20.82 55.41
CA PRO A 42 -32.72 -22.05 54.77
C PRO A 42 -31.74 -21.71 53.64
N ALA A 43 -30.63 -22.42 53.56
CA ALA A 43 -29.72 -22.37 52.44
C ALA A 43 -30.54 -22.67 51.17
N GLN A 44 -31.09 -21.64 50.55
CA GLN A 44 -31.49 -21.66 49.15
C GLN A 44 -30.19 -21.93 48.38
N GLY A 45 -30.03 -23.19 48.01
CA GLY A 45 -28.97 -23.58 47.11
C GLY A 45 -29.00 -22.60 45.97
N GLN A 46 -27.99 -21.73 45.87
CA GLN A 46 -27.72 -20.98 44.66
C GLN A 46 -27.66 -22.03 43.57
N ARG A 47 -28.77 -22.23 42.86
CA ARG A 47 -28.71 -22.84 41.52
C ARG A 47 -27.68 -22.00 40.79
N LYS A 48 -26.45 -22.54 40.65
CA LYS A 48 -25.45 -21.97 39.80
C LYS A 48 -26.14 -21.83 38.44
N GLN A 49 -26.61 -20.61 38.12
CA GLN A 49 -27.17 -20.33 36.80
C GLN A 49 -26.13 -20.74 35.83
N ALA A 50 -26.49 -21.65 34.91
CA ALA A 50 -25.61 -22.07 33.86
C ALA A 50 -25.21 -20.81 33.04
N LEU A 51 -23.93 -20.62 32.83
CA LEU A 51 -23.46 -19.48 32.05
C LEU A 51 -23.97 -19.62 30.62
N GLN A 52 -24.66 -18.59 30.12
CA GLN A 52 -25.10 -18.55 28.72
C GLN A 52 -23.93 -18.29 27.82
N VAL A 53 -23.69 -19.18 26.82
CA VAL A 53 -22.56 -19.11 25.91
C VAL A 53 -23.01 -19.31 24.48
N ARG A 54 -22.32 -18.67 23.53
CA ARG A 54 -22.44 -18.98 22.12
C ARG A 54 -21.49 -20.11 21.76
N THR A 55 -21.92 -20.97 20.86
CA THR A 55 -21.11 -22.10 20.41
C THR A 55 -21.03 -22.13 18.89
N GLN A 56 -19.97 -22.71 18.37
CA GLN A 56 -19.76 -22.92 16.95
C GLN A 56 -19.27 -24.34 16.71
N VAL A 57 -19.96 -25.06 15.81
CA VAL A 57 -19.51 -26.38 15.37
C VAL A 57 -18.36 -26.22 14.40
N MET A 58 -17.28 -26.94 14.63
CA MET A 58 -16.10 -26.90 13.79
C MET A 58 -16.31 -27.59 12.47
N GLN A 59 -16.21 -26.84 11.41
CA GLN A 59 -16.26 -27.33 10.03
C GLN A 59 -15.05 -26.82 9.27
N PRO A 60 -14.51 -27.62 8.36
CA PRO A 60 -13.44 -27.16 7.49
C PRO A 60 -13.91 -25.97 6.66
N ARG A 61 -13.08 -24.92 6.61
CA ARG A 61 -13.36 -23.71 5.83
C ARG A 61 -12.12 -23.23 5.09
N LYS A 62 -12.35 -22.34 4.14
CA LYS A 62 -11.26 -21.62 3.48
C LYS A 62 -10.82 -20.46 4.37
N LEU A 63 -9.53 -20.41 4.65
CA LEU A 63 -8.90 -19.26 5.31
C LEU A 63 -7.88 -18.66 4.36
N THR A 64 -7.91 -17.36 4.22
CA THR A 64 -7.01 -16.61 3.35
C THR A 64 -6.18 -15.66 4.19
N ASP A 65 -4.87 -15.79 4.09
CA ASP A 65 -3.96 -14.79 4.63
C ASP A 65 -3.91 -13.62 3.64
N ALA A 66 -4.33 -12.47 4.08
CA ALA A 66 -4.29 -11.25 3.29
C ALA A 66 -3.66 -10.14 4.12
N MET A 67 -2.74 -9.42 3.50
CA MET A 67 -2.14 -8.24 4.11
C MET A 67 -2.51 -7.01 3.32
N THR A 68 -2.69 -5.91 4.03
CA THR A 68 -2.95 -4.61 3.43
C THR A 68 -1.73 -3.71 3.59
N ILE A 69 -1.28 -3.12 2.49
CA ILE A 69 -0.07 -2.29 2.43
C ILE A 69 -0.39 -1.02 1.65
N SER A 70 0.21 0.09 2.05
CA SER A 70 0.15 1.34 1.29
C SER A 70 1.09 1.30 0.09
N GLY A 71 0.63 1.83 -1.03
CA GLY A 71 1.40 1.98 -2.26
C GLY A 71 1.09 3.29 -2.97
N SER A 72 1.73 3.50 -4.10
CA SER A 72 1.55 4.69 -4.95
C SER A 72 1.31 4.29 -6.39
N LEU A 73 0.43 5.03 -7.06
CA LEU A 73 0.23 4.95 -8.50
C LEU A 73 1.32 5.74 -9.21
N LEU A 74 2.08 5.10 -10.05
CA LEU A 74 3.08 5.72 -10.91
C LEU A 74 2.64 5.63 -12.38
N PRO A 75 3.04 6.58 -13.22
CA PRO A 75 2.80 6.46 -14.65
C PRO A 75 3.62 5.30 -15.23
N ASN A 76 3.20 4.78 -16.38
CA ASN A 76 4.01 3.78 -17.08
C ASN A 76 5.36 4.36 -17.51
N GLU A 77 5.32 5.54 -18.13
CA GLU A 77 6.49 6.29 -18.52
C GLU A 77 6.26 7.78 -18.25
N GLU A 78 7.31 8.48 -17.85
CA GLU A 78 7.30 9.92 -17.63
C GLU A 78 8.66 10.49 -18.06
N VAL A 79 8.63 11.59 -18.80
CA VAL A 79 9.83 12.29 -19.22
C VAL A 79 9.60 13.80 -19.24
N ASN A 80 10.60 14.55 -18.81
CA ASN A 80 10.64 15.97 -19.05
C ASN A 80 11.17 16.21 -20.49
N LEU A 81 10.32 16.71 -21.36
CA LEU A 81 10.67 17.03 -22.73
C LEU A 81 11.62 18.22 -22.77
N SER A 82 12.76 18.07 -23.38
CA SER A 82 13.76 19.12 -23.62
C SER A 82 14.36 18.96 -25.02
N PHE A 83 14.88 20.04 -25.60
CA PHE A 83 15.63 19.96 -26.86
C PHE A 83 17.02 19.35 -26.64
N GLU A 84 17.58 18.73 -27.67
CA GLU A 84 18.94 18.19 -27.64
C GLU A 84 20.01 19.28 -27.89
N THR A 85 19.61 20.43 -28.46
CA THR A 85 20.48 21.56 -28.75
C THR A 85 19.89 22.86 -28.22
N SER A 86 20.72 23.88 -28.12
CA SER A 86 20.32 25.23 -27.71
C SER A 86 19.79 26.03 -28.89
N GLY A 87 18.76 26.85 -28.65
CA GLY A 87 18.23 27.71 -29.70
C GLY A 87 17.01 28.52 -29.26
N LYS A 88 16.55 29.39 -30.13
CA LYS A 88 15.32 30.16 -29.94
C LYS A 88 14.12 29.36 -30.45
N ILE A 89 13.08 29.21 -29.61
CA ILE A 89 11.82 28.54 -29.99
C ILE A 89 11.11 29.40 -31.02
N THR A 90 10.84 28.83 -32.21
CA THR A 90 10.02 29.44 -33.27
C THR A 90 8.57 29.09 -33.14
N ASP A 91 8.28 27.81 -32.88
CA ASP A 91 6.92 27.29 -32.88
C ASP A 91 6.69 26.26 -31.77
N ILE A 92 5.45 26.21 -31.28
CA ILE A 92 4.96 25.19 -30.36
C ILE A 92 3.64 24.68 -30.94
N TYR A 93 3.56 23.35 -31.18
CA TYR A 93 2.47 22.68 -31.90
C TYR A 93 1.56 21.87 -30.98
N PHE A 94 1.64 22.04 -29.66
CA PHE A 94 0.80 21.33 -28.69
C PHE A 94 0.06 22.30 -27.78
N GLN A 95 -1.03 21.80 -27.20
CA GLN A 95 -1.74 22.45 -26.10
C GLN A 95 -1.50 21.69 -24.78
N GLU A 96 -1.55 22.40 -23.66
CA GLU A 96 -1.45 21.82 -22.31
C GLU A 96 -2.59 20.85 -22.07
N GLY A 97 -2.28 19.68 -21.51
CA GLY A 97 -3.26 18.61 -21.30
C GLY A 97 -3.61 17.81 -22.56
N GLN A 98 -3.06 18.17 -23.74
CA GLN A 98 -3.33 17.45 -24.99
C GLN A 98 -2.61 16.09 -25.00
N ARG A 99 -3.21 15.12 -25.68
CA ARG A 99 -2.55 13.86 -26.01
C ARG A 99 -1.59 14.05 -27.18
N ALA A 100 -0.39 13.50 -27.01
CA ALA A 100 0.60 13.39 -28.08
C ALA A 100 0.82 11.93 -28.47
N HIS A 101 1.08 11.70 -29.75
CA HIS A 101 1.47 10.40 -30.28
C HIS A 101 2.99 10.32 -30.47
N LYS A 102 3.53 9.12 -30.31
CA LYS A 102 4.96 8.87 -30.55
C LYS A 102 5.40 9.41 -31.91
N GLY A 103 6.50 10.17 -31.91
CA GLY A 103 7.04 10.82 -33.14
C GLY A 103 6.37 12.14 -33.54
N GLN A 104 5.26 12.53 -32.87
CA GLN A 104 4.60 13.80 -33.14
C GLN A 104 5.53 14.97 -32.83
N LEU A 105 5.63 15.94 -33.79
CA LEU A 105 6.37 17.18 -33.58
C LEU A 105 5.63 18.07 -32.59
N LEU A 106 6.30 18.47 -31.50
CA LEU A 106 5.74 19.25 -30.44
C LEU A 106 6.22 20.70 -30.41
N ALA A 107 7.50 20.92 -30.75
CA ALA A 107 8.05 22.27 -30.81
C ALA A 107 9.26 22.29 -31.73
N LYS A 108 9.64 23.48 -32.18
CA LYS A 108 10.76 23.69 -33.11
C LYS A 108 11.62 24.88 -32.68
N LEU A 109 12.93 24.70 -32.82
CA LEU A 109 13.90 25.80 -32.71
C LEU A 109 14.15 26.43 -34.08
N ASN A 110 14.77 27.60 -34.10
CA ASN A 110 15.23 28.26 -35.31
C ASN A 110 16.34 27.45 -35.95
N ASP A 111 16.04 26.80 -37.06
CA ASP A 111 16.94 25.96 -37.89
C ASP A 111 17.26 26.61 -39.24
N ALA A 112 16.94 27.89 -39.45
CA ALA A 112 17.04 28.56 -40.75
C ALA A 112 18.45 28.48 -41.38
N THR A 113 19.49 28.59 -40.53
CA THR A 113 20.89 28.47 -41.00
C THR A 113 21.23 27.03 -41.41
N LEU A 114 20.76 26.04 -40.68
CA LEU A 114 20.96 24.62 -40.99
C LEU A 114 20.23 24.25 -42.31
N GLN A 115 18.99 24.71 -42.47
CA GLN A 115 18.21 24.51 -43.69
C GLN A 115 18.88 25.16 -44.92
N ALA A 116 19.45 26.35 -44.76
CA ALA A 116 20.21 27.00 -45.83
C ALA A 116 21.47 26.19 -46.21
N ASN A 117 22.19 25.67 -45.21
CA ASN A 117 23.34 24.81 -45.39
C ASN A 117 22.97 23.49 -46.09
N LEU A 118 21.87 22.84 -45.66
CA LEU A 118 21.37 21.62 -46.28
C LEU A 118 21.09 21.83 -47.79
N ARG A 119 20.38 22.93 -48.15
CA ARG A 119 20.10 23.25 -49.55
C ARG A 119 21.38 23.45 -50.38
N ARG A 120 22.41 24.11 -49.79
CA ARG A 120 23.71 24.30 -50.45
C ARG A 120 24.39 22.95 -50.74
N LEU A 121 24.43 22.03 -49.75
CA LEU A 121 25.04 20.70 -49.91
C LEU A 121 24.26 19.83 -50.90
N GLN A 122 22.93 19.87 -50.88
CA GLN A 122 22.09 19.18 -51.86
C GLN A 122 22.33 19.65 -53.30
N ALA A 123 22.50 20.95 -53.53
CA ALA A 123 22.87 21.47 -54.85
C ALA A 123 24.25 20.97 -55.29
N GLN A 124 25.23 20.90 -54.38
CA GLN A 124 26.56 20.35 -54.62
C GLN A 124 26.52 18.84 -54.89
N GLN A 125 25.63 18.10 -54.21
CA GLN A 125 25.45 16.66 -54.43
C GLN A 125 25.06 16.38 -55.88
N GLN A 126 24.12 17.12 -56.43
CA GLN A 126 23.66 16.95 -57.79
C GLN A 126 24.81 17.10 -58.78
N LEU A 127 25.67 18.13 -58.61
CA LEU A 127 26.86 18.34 -59.45
C LEU A 127 27.88 17.19 -59.31
N THR A 128 28.10 16.70 -58.07
CA THR A 128 29.06 15.61 -57.80
C THR A 128 28.57 14.28 -58.37
N GLU A 129 27.25 13.99 -58.27
CA GLU A 129 26.63 12.81 -58.87
C GLU A 129 26.77 12.83 -60.45
N ASP A 130 26.57 13.99 -61.03
CA ASP A 130 26.79 14.16 -62.51
C ASP A 130 28.24 13.97 -62.88
N ARG A 131 29.18 14.42 -62.03
CA ARG A 131 30.63 14.21 -62.27
C ARG A 131 30.97 12.71 -62.19
N LEU A 132 30.50 12.00 -61.15
CA LEU A 132 30.73 10.57 -61.03
C LEU A 132 30.13 9.78 -62.16
N ARG A 133 28.91 10.14 -62.62
CA ARG A 133 28.26 9.51 -63.75
C ARG A 133 29.11 9.68 -65.08
N ARG A 134 29.64 10.86 -65.28
CA ARG A 134 30.57 11.10 -66.45
C ARG A 134 31.84 10.29 -66.27
N GLN A 135 32.45 10.24 -65.09
CA GLN A 135 33.66 9.45 -64.87
C GLN A 135 33.44 7.95 -65.06
N ARG A 136 32.28 7.42 -64.70
CA ARG A 136 31.90 6.04 -64.98
C ARG A 136 31.84 5.72 -66.45
N ILE A 137 31.18 6.55 -67.25
CA ILE A 137 31.08 6.40 -68.72
C ILE A 137 32.45 6.47 -69.33
N LEU A 138 33.33 7.37 -68.90
CA LEU A 138 34.69 7.49 -69.45
C LEU A 138 35.58 6.31 -69.02
N LEU A 139 35.39 5.76 -67.83
CA LEU A 139 36.11 4.56 -67.37
C LEU A 139 35.73 3.32 -68.23
N GLU A 140 34.43 3.16 -68.51
CA GLU A 140 33.93 2.09 -69.37
C GLU A 140 34.52 2.18 -70.84
N LYS A 141 34.91 3.39 -71.21
CA LYS A 141 35.57 3.65 -72.51
C LYS A 141 37.11 3.70 -72.37
N GLU A 142 37.67 3.30 -71.24
CA GLU A 142 39.12 3.35 -71.01
C GLU A 142 39.74 4.75 -71.10
N ALA A 143 38.92 5.82 -71.08
CA ALA A 143 39.35 7.19 -71.24
C ALA A 143 39.81 7.90 -69.95
N VAL A 144 39.68 7.27 -68.81
CA VAL A 144 40.16 7.75 -67.49
C VAL A 144 40.73 6.60 -66.68
N SER A 145 41.58 6.92 -65.66
CA SER A 145 42.12 5.94 -64.78
C SER A 145 41.06 5.49 -63.73
N LYS A 146 41.21 4.25 -63.22
CA LYS A 146 40.41 3.75 -62.11
C LYS A 146 40.51 4.63 -60.84
N GLU A 147 41.68 5.20 -60.62
CA GLU A 147 41.95 6.14 -59.49
C GLU A 147 41.10 7.40 -59.65
N ALA A 148 40.97 8.03 -60.79
CA ALA A 148 40.14 9.21 -61.08
C ALA A 148 38.64 8.91 -60.83
N PHE A 149 38.18 7.72 -61.19
CA PHE A 149 36.83 7.26 -60.86
C PHE A 149 36.64 7.08 -59.37
N GLN A 150 37.58 6.40 -58.68
CA GLN A 150 37.54 6.20 -57.22
C GLN A 150 37.57 7.52 -56.45
N GLU A 151 38.35 8.50 -56.88
CA GLU A 151 38.35 9.85 -56.29
C GLU A 151 36.98 10.53 -56.44
N ALA A 152 36.33 10.44 -57.58
CA ALA A 152 34.98 11.00 -57.73
C ALA A 152 33.92 10.26 -56.90
N GLU A 153 34.06 8.95 -56.73
CA GLU A 153 33.21 8.15 -55.85
C GLU A 153 33.38 8.51 -54.36
N ALA A 154 34.62 8.62 -53.90
CA ALA A 154 34.94 9.05 -52.56
C ALA A 154 34.42 10.46 -52.23
N ALA A 155 34.55 11.39 -53.22
CA ALA A 155 34.01 12.74 -53.09
C ALA A 155 32.47 12.76 -52.89
N LEU A 156 31.74 11.90 -53.61
CA LEU A 156 30.28 11.76 -53.43
C LEU A 156 29.93 11.16 -52.06
N LEU A 157 30.65 10.14 -51.61
CA LEU A 157 30.43 9.54 -50.31
C LEU A 157 30.66 10.53 -49.15
N SER A 158 31.75 11.31 -49.23
CA SER A 158 32.05 12.36 -48.25
C SER A 158 30.92 13.40 -48.21
N LEU A 159 30.45 13.86 -49.38
CA LEU A 159 29.37 14.86 -49.42
C LEU A 159 28.05 14.33 -48.89
N ARG A 160 27.72 13.03 -49.10
CA ARG A 160 26.54 12.40 -48.51
C ARG A 160 26.62 12.35 -46.97
N ALA A 161 27.77 12.01 -46.43
CA ALA A 161 28.02 12.05 -44.98
C ALA A 161 27.84 13.46 -44.40
N GLU A 162 28.27 14.51 -45.10
CA GLU A 162 28.04 15.91 -44.70
C GLU A 162 26.55 16.27 -44.69
N ILE A 163 25.78 15.79 -45.70
CA ILE A 163 24.33 16.00 -45.75
C ILE A 163 23.64 15.31 -44.56
N GLU A 164 23.99 14.05 -44.27
CA GLU A 164 23.46 13.30 -43.15
C GLU A 164 23.77 13.99 -41.81
N GLN A 165 24.96 14.52 -41.66
CA GLN A 165 25.36 15.31 -40.48
C GLN A 165 24.45 16.53 -40.27
N VAL A 166 24.20 17.31 -41.32
CA VAL A 166 23.34 18.50 -41.23
C VAL A 166 21.89 18.10 -40.99
N GLN A 167 21.41 17.01 -41.56
CA GLN A 167 20.08 16.49 -41.30
C GLN A 167 19.92 16.07 -39.86
N ALA A 168 20.92 15.40 -39.25
CA ALA A 168 20.92 15.06 -37.83
C ALA A 168 20.89 16.33 -36.93
N GLN A 169 21.65 17.37 -37.30
CA GLN A 169 21.61 18.67 -36.60
C GLN A 169 20.23 19.34 -36.69
N ILE A 170 19.55 19.25 -37.84
CA ILE A 170 18.18 19.74 -38.00
C ILE A 170 17.22 18.92 -37.08
N ALA A 171 17.36 17.60 -37.05
CA ALA A 171 16.53 16.74 -36.21
C ALA A 171 16.65 17.11 -34.72
N GLN A 172 17.84 17.49 -34.23
CA GLN A 172 18.08 17.99 -32.89
C GLN A 172 17.34 19.31 -32.56
N THR A 173 16.95 20.08 -33.59
CA THR A 173 16.15 21.31 -33.41
C THR A 173 14.65 21.03 -33.29
N GLU A 174 14.23 19.81 -33.51
CA GLU A 174 12.82 19.37 -33.42
C GLU A 174 12.57 18.61 -32.13
N LEU A 175 11.61 19.06 -31.36
CA LEU A 175 11.16 18.33 -30.18
C LEU A 175 10.01 17.40 -30.56
N ARG A 176 10.23 16.10 -30.49
CA ARG A 176 9.23 15.07 -30.80
C ARG A 176 8.89 14.25 -29.56
N ALA A 177 7.63 13.77 -29.48
CA ALA A 177 7.19 12.88 -28.41
C ALA A 177 7.87 11.51 -28.52
N PRO A 178 8.57 11.02 -27.47
CA PRO A 178 9.23 9.71 -27.49
C PRO A 178 8.25 8.54 -27.38
N PHE A 179 7.09 8.74 -26.78
CA PHE A 179 6.02 7.75 -26.59
C PHE A 179 4.65 8.42 -26.59
N ASP A 180 3.58 7.63 -26.64
CA ASP A 180 2.21 8.12 -26.53
C ASP A 180 1.91 8.55 -25.09
N GLY A 181 1.39 9.76 -24.89
CA GLY A 181 1.14 10.27 -23.55
C GLY A 181 0.36 11.59 -23.54
N THR A 182 0.13 12.09 -22.36
CA THR A 182 -0.49 13.40 -22.14
C THR A 182 0.58 14.43 -21.80
N ILE A 183 0.55 15.56 -22.48
CA ILE A 183 1.47 16.67 -22.24
C ILE A 183 1.00 17.47 -21.04
N GLY A 184 1.89 17.69 -20.10
CA GLY A 184 1.63 18.51 -18.91
C GLY A 184 1.64 20.02 -19.20
N LEU A 185 1.81 20.81 -18.14
CA LEU A 185 1.87 22.26 -18.25
C LEU A 185 3.18 22.71 -18.94
N ARG A 186 3.05 23.70 -19.79
CA ARG A 186 4.16 24.31 -20.54
C ARG A 186 4.95 25.26 -19.64
N LYS A 187 6.27 25.14 -19.67
CA LYS A 187 7.19 25.98 -18.89
C LYS A 187 7.84 27.12 -19.67
N VAL A 188 7.61 27.17 -21.00
CA VAL A 188 8.26 28.09 -21.91
C VAL A 188 7.27 28.70 -22.93
N SER A 189 7.67 29.78 -23.60
CA SER A 189 6.88 30.44 -24.64
C SER A 189 7.67 30.58 -25.93
N VAL A 190 6.96 30.74 -27.05
CA VAL A 190 7.55 31.09 -28.34
C VAL A 190 8.40 32.33 -28.18
N GLY A 191 9.58 32.33 -28.83
CA GLY A 191 10.56 33.41 -28.78
C GLY A 191 11.59 33.28 -27.66
N LYS A 192 11.39 32.37 -26.68
CA LYS A 192 12.37 32.08 -25.63
C LYS A 192 13.58 31.35 -26.20
N TYR A 193 14.77 31.69 -25.73
CA TYR A 193 16.00 30.95 -25.96
C TYR A 193 16.12 29.86 -24.90
N VAL A 194 16.32 28.61 -25.31
CA VAL A 194 16.37 27.43 -24.42
C VAL A 194 17.67 26.65 -24.61
N SER A 195 18.03 25.87 -23.59
CA SER A 195 19.16 24.94 -23.57
C SER A 195 18.68 23.49 -23.31
N PRO A 196 19.51 22.45 -23.56
CA PRO A 196 19.16 21.07 -23.32
C PRO A 196 18.74 20.72 -21.89
N SER A 197 19.20 21.49 -20.91
CA SER A 197 18.83 21.31 -19.50
C SER A 197 17.46 21.85 -19.13
N GLU A 198 16.83 22.62 -20.04
CA GLU A 198 15.56 23.28 -19.76
C GLU A 198 14.37 22.45 -20.24
N ALA A 199 13.52 22.03 -19.30
CA ALA A 199 12.31 21.29 -19.62
C ALA A 199 11.24 22.20 -20.23
N ILE A 200 10.67 21.80 -21.36
CA ILE A 200 9.60 22.48 -22.08
C ILE A 200 8.24 22.15 -21.48
N ALA A 201 7.97 20.85 -21.26
CA ALA A 201 6.79 20.28 -20.62
C ALA A 201 7.12 18.87 -20.14
N ALA A 202 6.29 18.28 -19.27
CA ALA A 202 6.34 16.85 -18.97
C ALA A 202 5.46 16.08 -19.97
N LEU A 203 5.85 14.88 -20.36
CA LEU A 203 5.04 13.93 -21.11
C LEU A 203 4.85 12.70 -20.24
N THR A 204 3.59 12.31 -20.00
CA THR A 204 3.25 11.25 -19.06
C THR A 204 2.32 10.23 -19.70
N ALA A 205 2.71 8.95 -19.71
CA ALA A 205 1.90 7.84 -20.20
C ALA A 205 1.08 7.25 -19.05
N THR A 206 -0.26 7.43 -19.09
CA THR A 206 -1.18 7.01 -18.02
C THR A 206 -2.19 5.97 -18.45
N ASP A 207 -2.14 5.47 -19.68
CA ASP A 207 -3.03 4.42 -20.20
C ASP A 207 -2.81 3.08 -19.46
N VAL A 208 -1.61 2.87 -18.96
CA VAL A 208 -1.23 1.84 -18.00
C VAL A 208 -0.60 2.55 -16.81
N LEU A 209 -0.98 2.16 -15.59
CA LEU A 209 -0.36 2.66 -14.37
C LEU A 209 0.43 1.54 -13.70
N LYS A 210 1.54 1.92 -13.09
CA LYS A 210 2.32 1.06 -12.21
C LYS A 210 1.90 1.32 -10.77
N ILE A 211 1.65 0.25 -10.03
CA ILE A 211 1.45 0.33 -8.58
C ILE A 211 2.76 -0.09 -7.94
N GLU A 212 3.37 0.80 -7.18
CA GLU A 212 4.59 0.50 -6.45
C GLU A 212 4.29 0.46 -4.95
N PHE A 213 4.73 -0.60 -4.28
CA PHE A 213 4.52 -0.79 -2.85
C PHE A 213 5.66 -1.61 -2.25
N ALA A 214 5.89 -1.45 -0.94
CA ALA A 214 6.95 -2.11 -0.21
C ALA A 214 6.40 -3.25 0.65
N VAL A 215 6.93 -4.46 0.47
CA VAL A 215 6.49 -5.69 1.14
C VAL A 215 7.55 -6.13 2.15
N PRO A 216 7.17 -6.52 3.39
CA PRO A 216 8.12 -7.06 4.36
C PRO A 216 8.83 -8.33 3.84
N GLU A 217 10.13 -8.44 4.13
CA GLU A 217 11.01 -9.53 3.67
C GLU A 217 10.46 -10.94 3.93
N ARG A 218 9.76 -11.15 5.05
CA ARG A 218 9.15 -12.45 5.40
C ARG A 218 8.18 -13.00 4.36
N TYR A 219 7.69 -12.16 3.45
CA TYR A 219 6.78 -12.56 2.36
C TYR A 219 7.47 -12.69 0.99
N ALA A 220 8.80 -12.51 0.92
CA ALA A 220 9.54 -12.52 -0.34
C ALA A 220 9.37 -13.81 -1.15
N GLY A 221 9.21 -14.96 -0.47
CA GLY A 221 8.98 -16.25 -1.14
C GLY A 221 7.55 -16.50 -1.63
N ASN A 222 6.60 -15.61 -1.32
CA ASN A 222 5.18 -15.86 -1.55
C ASN A 222 4.60 -15.03 -2.70
N LEU A 223 5.36 -14.07 -3.25
CA LEU A 223 4.90 -13.19 -4.32
C LEU A 223 5.74 -13.40 -5.59
N HIS A 224 5.05 -13.65 -6.68
CA HIS A 224 5.67 -13.93 -7.97
C HIS A 224 5.09 -13.03 -9.07
N ALA A 225 5.85 -12.82 -10.12
CA ALA A 225 5.31 -12.21 -11.31
C ALA A 225 4.15 -13.04 -11.87
N GLY A 226 3.04 -12.39 -12.21
CA GLY A 226 1.78 -13.01 -12.61
C GLY A 226 0.72 -13.06 -11.50
N ASP A 227 1.09 -12.86 -10.24
CA ASP A 227 0.12 -12.83 -9.15
C ASP A 227 -0.80 -11.61 -9.26
N THR A 228 -2.07 -11.84 -8.94
CA THR A 228 -3.08 -10.78 -8.94
C THR A 228 -3.24 -10.22 -7.54
N LEU A 229 -3.22 -8.90 -7.44
CA LEU A 229 -3.55 -8.16 -6.25
C LEU A 229 -4.81 -7.34 -6.43
N SER A 230 -5.44 -6.95 -5.33
CA SER A 230 -6.49 -5.96 -5.36
C SER A 230 -6.04 -4.67 -4.69
N PHE A 231 -6.57 -3.54 -5.15
CA PHE A 231 -6.28 -2.26 -4.56
C PHE A 231 -7.49 -1.34 -4.56
N ILE A 232 -7.47 -0.39 -3.63
CA ILE A 232 -8.46 0.69 -3.52
C ILE A 232 -7.67 2.00 -3.51
N VAL A 233 -8.14 2.97 -4.28
CA VAL A 233 -7.54 4.31 -4.31
C VAL A 233 -8.11 5.13 -3.17
N GLU A 234 -7.29 5.91 -2.50
CA GLU A 234 -7.76 6.77 -1.40
C GLU A 234 -8.90 7.70 -1.85
N GLY A 235 -10.00 7.69 -1.07
CA GLY A 235 -11.22 8.45 -1.39
C GLY A 235 -12.15 7.75 -2.38
N ASP A 236 -11.86 6.52 -2.80
CA ASP A 236 -12.70 5.68 -3.63
C ASP A 236 -13.05 4.39 -2.88
N LEU A 237 -14.23 3.82 -3.14
CA LEU A 237 -14.65 2.54 -2.56
C LEU A 237 -14.54 1.38 -3.56
N GLU A 238 -14.22 1.69 -4.81
CA GLU A 238 -14.14 0.69 -5.86
C GLU A 238 -12.87 -0.15 -5.73
N LYS A 239 -13.07 -1.45 -5.60
CA LYS A 239 -11.99 -2.44 -5.58
C LYS A 239 -11.56 -2.76 -7.02
N ARG A 240 -10.30 -2.54 -7.32
CA ARG A 240 -9.68 -2.80 -8.62
C ARG A 240 -8.61 -3.89 -8.49
N PHE A 241 -8.24 -4.47 -9.63
CA PHE A 241 -7.26 -5.55 -9.68
C PHE A 241 -6.08 -5.16 -10.56
N ALA A 242 -4.89 -5.58 -10.13
CA ALA A 242 -3.65 -5.38 -10.86
C ALA A 242 -2.81 -6.65 -10.82
N THR A 243 -1.87 -6.78 -11.77
CA THR A 243 -1.01 -7.96 -11.89
C THR A 243 0.43 -7.57 -11.54
N ILE A 244 1.07 -8.32 -10.66
CA ILE A 244 2.48 -8.16 -10.33
C ILE A 244 3.31 -8.50 -11.57
N TYR A 245 4.20 -7.61 -12.00
CA TYR A 245 5.10 -7.89 -13.12
C TYR A 245 6.57 -7.92 -12.73
N ALA A 246 6.93 -7.31 -11.61
CA ALA A 246 8.30 -7.29 -11.14
C ALA A 246 8.36 -7.16 -9.61
N THR A 247 9.36 -7.81 -9.04
CA THR A 247 9.77 -7.67 -7.64
C THR A 247 11.24 -7.29 -7.62
N ASP A 248 11.63 -6.39 -6.72
CA ASP A 248 13.06 -6.07 -6.55
C ASP A 248 13.81 -7.29 -6.03
N SER A 249 15.02 -7.52 -6.55
CA SER A 249 15.89 -8.60 -6.11
C SER A 249 16.63 -8.30 -4.80
N ARG A 250 16.56 -7.06 -4.31
CA ARG A 250 17.23 -6.60 -3.09
C ARG A 250 16.21 -6.18 -2.04
N VAL A 251 16.50 -6.57 -0.81
CA VAL A 251 15.81 -6.07 0.38
C VAL A 251 16.47 -4.79 0.84
N ASN A 252 15.67 -3.77 1.11
CA ASN A 252 16.15 -2.58 1.81
C ASN A 252 16.45 -2.97 3.27
N THR A 253 17.71 -2.88 3.67
CA THR A 253 18.19 -3.31 4.99
C THR A 253 17.66 -2.45 6.14
N ASP A 254 17.35 -1.18 5.87
CA ASP A 254 16.89 -0.24 6.89
C ASP A 254 15.42 -0.48 7.24
N THR A 255 14.60 -0.75 6.23
CA THR A 255 13.15 -0.96 6.38
C THR A 255 12.74 -2.43 6.43
N ARG A 256 13.65 -3.36 6.09
CA ARG A 256 13.38 -4.80 5.95
C ARG A 256 12.23 -5.08 5.00
N THR A 257 12.17 -4.32 3.91
CA THR A 257 11.16 -4.46 2.85
C THR A 257 11.82 -4.58 1.49
N TYR A 258 11.12 -5.16 0.53
CA TYR A 258 11.48 -5.13 -0.89
C TYR A 258 10.35 -4.52 -1.70
N THR A 259 10.71 -3.87 -2.81
CA THR A 259 9.76 -3.17 -3.67
C THR A 259 9.10 -4.15 -4.64
N VAL A 260 7.80 -4.06 -4.74
CA VAL A 260 6.99 -4.82 -5.71
C VAL A 260 6.26 -3.85 -6.61
N ARG A 261 6.19 -4.18 -7.90
CA ARG A 261 5.46 -3.41 -8.90
C ARG A 261 4.41 -4.25 -9.61
N ALA A 262 3.21 -3.69 -9.71
CA ALA A 262 2.10 -4.28 -10.45
C ALA A 262 1.61 -3.35 -11.56
N LEU A 263 1.02 -3.92 -12.60
CA LEU A 263 0.43 -3.17 -13.72
C LEU A 263 -1.09 -3.13 -13.57
N TYR A 264 -1.65 -1.95 -13.78
CA TYR A 264 -3.07 -1.70 -13.87
C TYR A 264 -3.42 -1.09 -15.22
N ASN A 265 -4.38 -1.68 -15.91
CA ASN A 265 -4.90 -1.13 -17.17
C ASN A 265 -5.86 0.02 -16.89
N ASN A 266 -5.44 1.24 -17.18
CA ASN A 266 -6.18 2.48 -16.99
C ASN A 266 -6.67 3.07 -18.33
N ALA A 267 -7.12 2.23 -19.26
CA ALA A 267 -7.51 2.64 -20.62
C ALA A 267 -8.58 3.75 -20.63
N ASN A 268 -9.48 3.77 -19.65
CA ASN A 268 -10.48 4.83 -19.45
C ASN A 268 -9.93 6.07 -18.74
N ARG A 269 -8.67 6.08 -18.29
CA ARG A 269 -7.97 7.18 -17.60
C ARG A 269 -8.72 7.73 -16.38
N SER A 270 -9.45 6.88 -15.70
CA SER A 270 -10.20 7.27 -14.51
C SER A 270 -9.27 7.58 -13.33
N LEU A 271 -8.05 7.04 -13.31
CA LEU A 271 -7.07 7.24 -12.26
C LEU A 271 -5.92 8.13 -12.72
N MET A 272 -5.51 9.03 -11.85
CA MET A 272 -4.33 9.88 -12.02
C MET A 272 -3.11 9.23 -11.36
N SER A 273 -1.93 9.36 -11.97
CA SER A 273 -0.66 9.03 -11.33
C SER A 273 -0.40 9.93 -10.11
N GLY A 274 0.42 9.47 -9.19
CA GLY A 274 0.75 10.18 -7.94
C GLY A 274 -0.22 9.95 -6.79
N ARG A 275 -1.35 9.25 -6.99
CA ARG A 275 -2.31 8.95 -5.91
C ARG A 275 -1.86 7.79 -5.04
N TYR A 276 -2.22 7.85 -3.75
CA TYR A 276 -2.04 6.73 -2.82
C TYR A 276 -3.08 5.65 -3.06
N VAL A 277 -2.64 4.41 -2.87
CA VAL A 277 -3.49 3.23 -2.95
C VAL A 277 -3.28 2.31 -1.77
N GLN A 278 -4.34 1.68 -1.34
CA GLN A 278 -4.30 0.59 -0.38
C GLN A 278 -4.32 -0.73 -1.13
N VAL A 279 -3.20 -1.43 -1.13
CA VAL A 279 -3.01 -2.73 -1.81
C VAL A 279 -3.32 -3.84 -0.85
N THR A 280 -4.18 -4.77 -1.25
CA THR A 280 -4.45 -6.00 -0.53
C THR A 280 -3.85 -7.18 -1.28
N LEU A 281 -2.87 -7.82 -0.65
CA LEU A 281 -2.18 -9.00 -1.16
C LEU A 281 -2.72 -10.23 -0.47
N THR A 282 -3.00 -11.26 -1.24
CA THR A 282 -3.26 -12.60 -0.72
C THR A 282 -1.96 -13.37 -0.70
N THR A 283 -1.49 -13.75 0.50
CA THR A 283 -0.18 -14.40 0.67
C THR A 283 -0.27 -15.91 0.72
N GLN A 284 -1.37 -16.45 1.30
CA GLN A 284 -1.60 -17.89 1.38
C GLN A 284 -3.09 -18.22 1.37
N HIS A 285 -3.42 -19.38 0.79
CA HIS A 285 -4.75 -19.95 0.81
C HIS A 285 -4.74 -21.31 1.54
N PHE A 286 -5.54 -21.42 2.59
CA PHE A 286 -5.79 -22.67 3.29
C PHE A 286 -7.20 -23.15 2.92
N ASN A 287 -7.32 -24.17 2.07
CA ASN A 287 -8.62 -24.59 1.53
C ASN A 287 -9.43 -25.47 2.48
N ASN A 288 -8.77 -26.12 3.45
CA ASN A 288 -9.42 -27.12 4.31
C ASN A 288 -8.83 -27.05 5.72
N THR A 289 -9.14 -25.99 6.46
CA THR A 289 -8.58 -25.78 7.79
C THR A 289 -9.67 -25.48 8.81
N LEU A 290 -9.43 -25.83 10.09
CA LEU A 290 -10.29 -25.42 11.18
C LEU A 290 -9.87 -24.02 11.64
N ALA A 291 -10.83 -23.14 11.84
CA ALA A 291 -10.60 -21.81 12.35
C ALA A 291 -11.66 -21.44 13.38
N VAL A 292 -11.23 -20.79 14.45
CA VAL A 292 -12.09 -20.29 15.53
C VAL A 292 -12.01 -18.77 15.60
N PRO A 293 -13.07 -18.08 16.05
CA PRO A 293 -12.99 -16.66 16.33
C PRO A 293 -11.88 -16.35 17.35
N SER A 294 -11.16 -15.23 17.15
CA SER A 294 -10.05 -14.85 18.04
C SER A 294 -10.45 -14.77 19.52
N GLU A 295 -11.72 -14.42 19.78
CA GLU A 295 -12.31 -14.32 21.14
C GLU A 295 -12.55 -15.67 21.83
N ALA A 296 -12.52 -16.76 21.07
CA ALA A 296 -12.68 -18.11 21.64
C ALA A 296 -11.40 -18.66 22.26
N ILE A 297 -10.24 -18.07 21.96
CA ILE A 297 -8.93 -18.54 22.40
C ILE A 297 -8.54 -17.84 23.70
N ILE A 298 -8.12 -18.64 24.66
CA ILE A 298 -7.56 -18.17 25.94
C ILE A 298 -6.10 -18.58 25.98
N SER A 299 -5.23 -17.60 26.22
CA SER A 299 -3.80 -17.85 26.46
C SER A 299 -3.50 -17.69 27.94
N GLU A 300 -3.09 -18.77 28.60
CA GLU A 300 -2.75 -18.78 30.01
C GLU A 300 -1.41 -19.48 30.23
N MET A 301 -0.48 -18.81 30.90
CA MET A 301 0.88 -19.31 31.15
C MET A 301 1.62 -19.80 29.90
N GLY A 302 1.36 -19.19 28.75
CA GLY A 302 1.99 -19.59 27.48
C GLY A 302 1.33 -20.75 26.75
N ILE A 303 0.24 -21.30 27.30
CA ILE A 303 -0.56 -22.37 26.70
C ILE A 303 -1.81 -21.76 26.10
N ASP A 304 -2.06 -22.02 24.81
CA ASP A 304 -3.28 -21.63 24.14
C ASP A 304 -4.33 -22.74 24.29
N LYS A 305 -5.54 -22.38 24.72
CA LYS A 305 -6.66 -23.33 24.91
C LYS A 305 -7.97 -22.74 24.41
N VAL A 306 -8.89 -23.61 24.03
CA VAL A 306 -10.29 -23.30 23.78
C VAL A 306 -11.18 -24.16 24.66
N PHE A 307 -12.43 -23.73 24.88
CA PHE A 307 -13.39 -24.57 25.59
C PHE A 307 -14.33 -25.28 24.61
N LEU A 308 -14.43 -26.60 24.72
CA LEU A 308 -15.43 -27.39 24.04
C LEU A 308 -16.69 -27.48 24.88
N TYR A 309 -17.84 -27.42 24.23
CA TYR A 309 -19.13 -27.76 24.80
C TYR A 309 -19.34 -29.27 24.71
N ARG A 310 -19.32 -29.98 25.82
CA ARG A 310 -19.62 -31.41 25.90
C ARG A 310 -20.61 -31.70 26.99
N ASN A 311 -21.77 -32.26 26.64
CA ASN A 311 -22.82 -32.68 27.61
C ASN A 311 -23.20 -31.58 28.62
N GLY A 312 -23.38 -30.33 28.17
CA GLY A 312 -23.77 -29.22 29.05
C GLY A 312 -22.64 -28.64 29.90
N THR A 313 -21.38 -29.03 29.63
CA THR A 313 -20.21 -28.58 30.42
C THR A 313 -19.11 -28.04 29.52
N ALA A 314 -18.34 -27.09 30.02
CA ALA A 314 -17.15 -26.52 29.37
C ALA A 314 -15.91 -27.37 29.66
N GLN A 315 -15.23 -27.88 28.65
CA GLN A 315 -14.00 -28.66 28.75
C GLN A 315 -12.86 -27.94 28.04
N PRO A 316 -11.78 -27.56 28.74
CA PRO A 316 -10.63 -26.92 28.11
C PRO A 316 -9.85 -27.95 27.26
N VAL A 317 -9.46 -27.56 26.06
CA VAL A 317 -8.59 -28.34 25.18
C VAL A 317 -7.43 -27.43 24.75
N GLU A 318 -6.22 -27.95 24.88
CA GLU A 318 -5.04 -27.27 24.38
C GLU A 318 -5.00 -27.30 22.84
N ILE A 319 -4.65 -26.16 22.26
CA ILE A 319 -4.58 -26.01 20.82
C ILE A 319 -3.22 -25.48 20.37
N LYS A 320 -2.85 -25.84 19.15
CA LYS A 320 -1.74 -25.21 18.45
C LYS A 320 -2.32 -24.28 17.40
N LYS A 321 -2.13 -22.98 17.58
CA LYS A 321 -2.60 -21.96 16.64
C LYS A 321 -1.64 -21.85 15.45
N GLY A 322 -2.20 -21.53 14.27
CA GLY A 322 -1.48 -21.20 13.05
C GLY A 322 -1.68 -19.75 12.65
N LEU A 323 -2.13 -19.54 11.40
CA LEU A 323 -2.43 -18.22 10.87
C LEU A 323 -3.51 -17.50 11.71
N ARG A 324 -3.26 -16.23 11.99
CA ARG A 324 -4.23 -15.33 12.62
C ARG A 324 -4.63 -14.24 11.64
N THR A 325 -5.92 -14.16 11.37
CA THR A 325 -6.55 -13.05 10.64
C THR A 325 -7.19 -12.06 11.63
N ASP A 326 -7.78 -10.99 11.12
CA ASP A 326 -8.47 -9.99 11.97
C ASP A 326 -9.64 -10.59 12.78
N LYS A 327 -10.29 -11.63 12.27
CA LYS A 327 -11.50 -12.23 12.85
C LYS A 327 -11.28 -13.62 13.44
N GLU A 328 -10.43 -14.42 12.83
CA GLU A 328 -10.30 -15.85 13.08
C GLU A 328 -8.85 -16.28 13.23
N VAL A 329 -8.64 -17.36 13.95
CA VAL A 329 -7.33 -18.00 14.10
C VAL A 329 -7.41 -19.43 13.63
N GLN A 330 -6.49 -19.81 12.77
CA GLN A 330 -6.30 -21.18 12.30
C GLN A 330 -5.88 -22.08 13.45
N ILE A 331 -6.47 -23.28 13.53
CA ILE A 331 -6.07 -24.30 14.49
C ILE A 331 -5.37 -25.43 13.72
N ILE A 332 -4.10 -25.64 14.04
CA ILE A 332 -3.27 -26.67 13.43
C ILE A 332 -3.52 -28.05 14.07
N SER A 333 -3.69 -28.06 15.41
CA SER A 333 -3.96 -29.29 16.15
C SER A 333 -4.71 -28.97 17.46
N GLY A 334 -5.41 -29.98 18.02
CA GLY A 334 -6.17 -29.88 19.25
C GLY A 334 -7.69 -29.84 19.06
N LEU A 335 -8.18 -29.66 17.82
CA LEU A 335 -9.61 -29.73 17.47
C LEU A 335 -9.85 -30.71 16.34
N GLU A 336 -11.03 -31.32 16.38
CA GLU A 336 -11.53 -32.21 15.34
C GLU A 336 -12.76 -31.61 14.64
N VAL A 337 -13.03 -32.11 13.42
CA VAL A 337 -14.25 -31.74 12.69
C VAL A 337 -15.46 -32.25 13.44
N GLY A 338 -16.41 -31.37 13.72
CA GLY A 338 -17.61 -31.70 14.51
C GLY A 338 -17.53 -31.28 15.97
N ASP A 339 -16.37 -30.92 16.49
CA ASP A 339 -16.25 -30.35 17.83
C ASP A 339 -17.08 -29.08 17.96
N THR A 340 -17.72 -28.87 19.11
CA THR A 340 -18.49 -27.67 19.39
C THR A 340 -17.68 -26.77 20.33
N VAL A 341 -17.13 -25.68 19.77
CA VAL A 341 -16.30 -24.72 20.49
C VAL A 341 -17.18 -23.60 21.07
N ILE A 342 -16.90 -23.21 22.30
CA ILE A 342 -17.55 -22.06 22.96
C ILE A 342 -16.85 -20.79 22.50
N THR A 343 -17.60 -19.85 21.93
CA THR A 343 -17.08 -18.63 21.32
C THR A 343 -17.33 -17.36 22.14
N SER A 344 -18.18 -17.40 23.16
CA SER A 344 -18.44 -16.24 24.02
C SER A 344 -18.39 -16.59 25.51
N GLY A 345 -18.13 -15.59 26.37
CA GLY A 345 -18.05 -15.80 27.83
C GLY A 345 -16.82 -16.57 28.29
N THR A 346 -15.84 -16.76 27.42
CA THR A 346 -14.65 -17.62 27.61
C THR A 346 -13.82 -17.28 28.83
N MET A 347 -13.71 -16.00 29.21
CA MET A 347 -12.97 -15.55 30.41
C MET A 347 -13.56 -16.00 31.74
N GLN A 348 -14.85 -16.34 31.77
CA GLN A 348 -15.54 -16.79 33.02
C GLN A 348 -15.58 -18.31 33.12
N LEU A 349 -15.19 -19.02 32.08
CA LEU A 349 -15.26 -20.48 32.02
C LEU A 349 -14.17 -21.11 32.89
N ARG A 350 -14.57 -22.21 33.55
CA ARG A 350 -13.66 -23.11 34.27
C ARG A 350 -13.95 -24.54 33.85
N MET A 351 -12.97 -25.41 33.97
CA MET A 351 -13.14 -26.84 33.73
C MET A 351 -14.35 -27.43 34.41
N GLY A 352 -15.24 -28.11 33.67
CA GLY A 352 -16.44 -28.75 34.19
C GLY A 352 -17.60 -27.80 34.51
N MET A 353 -17.49 -26.49 34.23
CA MET A 353 -18.57 -25.53 34.48
C MET A 353 -19.80 -25.83 33.63
N LYS A 354 -20.99 -25.81 34.23
CA LYS A 354 -22.25 -25.96 33.49
C LYS A 354 -22.53 -24.73 32.63
N VAL A 355 -22.83 -24.92 31.41
CA VAL A 355 -23.10 -23.87 30.40
C VAL A 355 -24.37 -24.20 29.60
N GLU A 356 -25.10 -23.19 29.23
CA GLU A 356 -26.26 -23.27 28.35
C GLU A 356 -25.96 -22.55 27.04
N THR A 357 -26.26 -23.20 25.93
CA THR A 357 -26.05 -22.62 24.62
C THR A 357 -27.17 -21.65 24.23
N VAL A 358 -26.81 -20.42 23.90
CA VAL A 358 -27.73 -19.46 23.29
C VAL A 358 -27.48 -19.46 21.79
N LYS A 359 -28.56 -19.56 21.01
CA LYS A 359 -28.50 -19.51 19.54
C LYS A 359 -28.13 -18.13 19.04
#